data_95c60f881c49f35383a1a1f017687123
#
_entry.id   95c60f881c49f35383a1a1f017687123
#
_cell.length_a   1.000
_cell.length_b   1.000
_cell.length_c   1.000
_cell.angle_alpha   90.00
_cell.angle_beta   90.00
_cell.angle_gamma   90.00
#
_symmetry.space_group_name_H-M   'P 1'
#
loop_
_entity.id
_entity.type
_entity.pdbx_description
1 polymer ?
#
loop_
_entity_poly.entity_id
_entity_poly.type
_entity_poly.pdbx_seq_one_letter_code
_entity_poly.pdbx_strand_id
1 'polypeptide(L)' 'MTLELLKLTDEYVQYKFFPEDDKSNFGIVQVDVKEPAKRFVVQDAKNVSGMYKGMAMVRVSLLVKNGEFPQTSACAWC' A
#
# COMPACT_ATOMS: atom_id res chain seq x y z
N MET A 1 -8.25 1.97 7.23
CA MET A 1 -6.82 1.64 6.98
C MET A 1 -6.09 2.87 6.47
N THR A 2 -4.91 3.12 7.00
CA THR A 2 -4.08 4.25 6.58
C THR A 2 -2.87 3.73 5.80
N LEU A 3 -2.46 4.49 4.78
CA LEU A 3 -1.25 4.21 3.99
C LEU A 3 -0.25 5.34 4.21
N GLU A 4 1.04 4.98 4.29
CA GLU A 4 2.14 5.96 4.39
C GLU A 4 3.20 5.62 3.36
N LEU A 5 3.61 6.64 2.61
CA LEU A 5 4.67 6.48 1.62
C LEU A 5 5.98 6.12 2.32
N LEU A 6 6.57 5.01 1.91
CA LEU A 6 7.84 4.55 2.46
C LEU A 6 9.00 4.88 1.52
N LYS A 7 8.84 4.59 0.23
CA LYS A 7 9.90 4.79 -0.74
C LYS A 7 9.30 4.95 -2.14
N LEU A 8 9.84 5.89 -2.91
CA LEU A 8 9.46 6.09 -4.30
C LEU A 8 10.72 6.16 -5.16
N THR A 9 10.77 5.33 -6.20
CA THR A 9 11.87 5.33 -7.18
C THR A 9 11.28 5.45 -8.58
N ASP A 10 12.15 5.50 -9.59
CA ASP A 10 11.70 5.49 -10.98
C ASP A 10 11.02 4.18 -11.38
N GLU A 11 11.25 3.12 -10.63
CA GLU A 11 10.78 1.79 -10.98
C GLU A 11 9.58 1.34 -10.14
N TYR A 12 9.55 1.70 -8.85
CA TYR A 12 8.50 1.21 -7.96
C TYR A 12 8.21 2.19 -6.83
N VAL A 13 7.09 1.95 -6.17
CA VAL A 13 6.70 2.67 -4.96
C VAL A 13 6.38 1.65 -3.87
N GLN A 14 6.76 1.97 -2.64
CA GLN A 14 6.43 1.18 -1.46
C GLN A 14 5.60 2.02 -0.51
N TYR A 15 4.54 1.42 0.00
CA TYR A 15 3.67 2.02 1.01
C TYR A 15 3.55 1.09 2.20
N LYS A 16 3.60 1.67 3.40
CA LYS A 16 3.18 0.98 4.61
C LYS A 16 1.66 1.00 4.67
N PHE A 17 1.05 -0.10 5.09
CA PHE A 17 -0.38 -0.11 5.37
C PHE A 17 -0.59 -0.49 6.83
N PHE A 18 -1.49 0.24 7.48
CA PHE A 18 -1.82 0.06 8.90
C PHE A 18 -3.26 -0.42 8.97
N PRO A 19 -3.51 -1.73 9.08
CA PRO A 19 -4.85 -2.30 8.93
C PRO A 19 -5.92 -1.69 9.81
N GLU A 20 -5.63 -1.47 11.07
CA GLU A 20 -6.58 -0.89 12.03
C GLU A 20 -6.05 0.43 12.57
N ASP A 21 -5.28 1.15 11.74
CA ASP A 21 -4.63 2.41 12.11
C ASP A 21 -3.71 2.28 13.32
N ASP A 22 -3.30 1.05 13.65
CA ASP A 22 -2.35 0.76 14.72
C ASP A 22 -0.94 0.89 14.16
N LYS A 23 -0.21 1.90 14.57
CA LYS A 23 1.13 2.20 14.07
C LYS A 23 2.16 1.13 14.42
N SER A 24 1.86 0.27 15.38
CA SER A 24 2.78 -0.81 15.79
C SER A 24 2.64 -2.06 14.94
N ASN A 25 1.60 -2.15 14.09
CA ASN A 25 1.34 -3.32 13.27
C ASN A 25 1.08 -2.90 11.84
N PHE A 26 2.12 -2.94 11.01
CA PHE A 26 1.98 -2.52 9.62
C PHE A 26 2.56 -3.57 8.67
N GLY A 27 2.05 -3.54 7.45
CA GLY A 27 2.65 -4.27 6.34
C GLY A 27 3.23 -3.30 5.33
N ILE A 28 3.88 -3.84 4.31
CA ILE A 28 4.48 -3.05 3.24
C ILE A 28 4.10 -3.70 1.92
N VAL A 29 3.58 -2.89 0.99
CA VAL A 29 3.31 -3.34 -0.38
C VAL A 29 4.19 -2.57 -1.34
N GLN A 30 4.54 -3.23 -2.45
CA GLN A 30 5.32 -2.62 -3.52
C GLN A 30 4.55 -2.74 -4.83
N VAL A 31 4.50 -1.64 -5.58
CA VAL A 31 3.82 -1.58 -6.86
C VAL A 31 4.76 -0.98 -7.89
N ASP A 32 4.85 -1.62 -9.05
CA ASP A 32 5.66 -1.12 -10.16
C ASP A 32 5.02 0.14 -10.74
N VAL A 33 5.82 1.20 -10.90
CA VAL A 33 5.30 2.49 -11.36
C VAL A 33 4.88 2.42 -12.83
N LYS A 34 5.57 1.65 -13.65
CA LYS A 34 5.28 1.54 -15.07
C LYS A 34 4.21 0.50 -15.37
N GLU A 35 4.15 -0.56 -14.56
CA GLU A 35 3.16 -1.64 -14.72
C GLU A 35 2.48 -1.91 -13.37
N PRO A 36 1.47 -1.13 -12.99
CA PRO A 36 0.82 -1.27 -11.66
C PRO A 36 0.22 -2.64 -11.37
N ALA A 37 0.04 -3.48 -12.38
CA ALA A 37 -0.39 -4.85 -12.16
C ALA A 37 0.71 -5.71 -11.53
N LYS A 38 1.96 -5.30 -11.66
CA LYS A 38 3.10 -5.95 -10.99
C LYS A 38 3.20 -5.39 -9.59
N ARG A 39 2.67 -6.14 -8.65
CA ARG A 39 2.58 -5.72 -7.26
C ARG A 39 2.70 -6.93 -6.35
N PHE A 40 3.26 -6.72 -5.17
CA PHE A 40 3.41 -7.79 -4.20
C PHE A 40 3.55 -7.25 -2.78
N VAL A 41 3.37 -8.14 -1.81
CA VAL A 41 3.52 -7.80 -0.40
C VAL A 41 4.97 -8.03 -0.01
N VAL A 42 5.64 -6.98 0.46
CA VAL A 42 7.01 -7.06 0.97
C VAL A 42 6.98 -7.59 2.40
N GLN A 43 6.04 -7.09 3.21
CA GLN A 43 5.87 -7.48 4.60
C GLN A 43 4.38 -7.48 4.91
N ASP A 44 3.89 -8.52 5.56
CA ASP A 44 2.49 -8.59 5.97
C ASP A 44 2.34 -8.07 7.41
N ALA A 45 1.16 -7.54 7.71
CA ALA A 45 0.79 -7.21 9.08
C ALA A 45 0.40 -8.49 9.80
N LYS A 46 0.53 -8.49 11.13
CA LYS A 46 0.28 -9.67 11.95
C LYS A 46 -1.15 -9.70 12.47
N ASN A 47 -1.71 -10.92 12.56
CA ASN A 47 -3.01 -11.17 13.19
C ASN A 47 -4.16 -10.35 12.60
N VAL A 48 -4.12 -10.12 11.30
CA VAL A 48 -5.18 -9.41 10.58
C VAL A 48 -5.61 -10.21 9.35
N SER A 49 -6.79 -9.90 8.85
CA SER A 49 -7.30 -10.54 7.64
C SER A 49 -6.39 -10.26 6.44
N GLY A 50 -6.22 -11.27 5.58
CA GLY A 50 -5.50 -11.09 4.32
C GLY A 50 -6.15 -10.08 3.37
N MET A 51 -7.38 -9.66 3.64
CA MET A 51 -8.06 -8.62 2.87
C MET A 51 -7.33 -7.29 2.92
N TYR A 52 -6.67 -6.98 4.03
CA TYR A 52 -5.97 -5.70 4.19
C TYR A 52 -4.84 -5.54 3.17
N LYS A 53 -4.01 -6.58 3.01
CA LYS A 53 -2.91 -6.50 2.03
C LYS A 53 -3.43 -6.40 0.60
N GLY A 54 -4.52 -7.12 0.29
CA GLY A 54 -5.15 -7.04 -1.01
C GLY A 54 -5.69 -5.65 -1.30
N MET A 55 -6.39 -5.05 -0.34
CA MET A 55 -6.93 -3.70 -0.46
C MET A 55 -5.80 -2.67 -0.59
N ALA A 56 -4.72 -2.84 0.18
CA ALA A 56 -3.57 -1.94 0.08
C ALA A 56 -2.96 -1.98 -1.31
N MET A 57 -2.76 -3.18 -1.87
CA MET A 57 -2.20 -3.31 -3.22
C MET A 57 -3.09 -2.66 -4.28
N VAL A 58 -4.40 -2.87 -4.19
CA VAL A 58 -5.35 -2.26 -5.13
C VAL A 58 -5.32 -0.74 -5.01
N ARG A 59 -5.36 -0.23 -3.78
CA ARG A 59 -5.36 1.23 -3.57
C ARG A 59 -4.08 1.88 -4.09
N VAL A 60 -2.92 1.29 -3.79
CA VAL A 60 -1.65 1.83 -4.26
C VAL A 60 -1.56 1.74 -5.80
N SER A 61 -2.06 0.65 -6.39
CA SER A 61 -2.09 0.54 -7.86
C SER A 61 -2.93 1.65 -8.49
N LEU A 62 -4.07 2.01 -7.89
CA LEU A 62 -4.91 3.10 -8.39
C LEU A 62 -4.19 4.44 -8.28
N LEU A 63 -3.49 4.68 -7.17
CA LEU A 63 -2.68 5.89 -7.01
C LEU A 63 -1.63 5.98 -8.11
N VAL A 64 -0.91 4.88 -8.36
CA VAL A 64 0.11 4.83 -9.41
C VAL A 64 -0.49 5.13 -10.78
N LYS A 65 -1.63 4.52 -11.10
CA LYS A 65 -2.31 4.76 -12.39
C LYS A 65 -2.69 6.22 -12.57
N ASN A 66 -3.00 6.91 -11.48
CA ASN A 66 -3.37 8.31 -11.50
C ASN A 66 -2.17 9.26 -11.39
N GLY A 67 -0.95 8.69 -11.26
CA GLY A 67 0.25 9.50 -11.10
C GLY A 67 0.34 10.20 -9.77
N GLU A 68 -0.32 9.66 -8.75
CA GLU A 68 -0.38 10.27 -7.42
C GLU A 68 0.44 9.48 -6.42
N PHE A 69 1.30 10.16 -5.66
CA PHE A 69 2.15 9.53 -4.65
C PHE A 69 2.08 10.33 -3.35
N PRO A 70 0.90 10.42 -2.71
CA PRO A 70 0.77 11.20 -1.48
C PRO A 70 1.59 10.57 -0.35
N GLN A 71 2.04 11.40 0.60
CA GLN A 71 2.75 10.93 1.78
C GLN A 71 1.86 10.04 2.63
N THR A 72 0.58 10.38 2.73
CA THR A 72 -0.41 9.60 3.47
C THR A 72 -1.68 9.50 2.65
N SER A 73 -2.40 8.40 2.84
CA SER A 73 -3.70 8.21 2.20
C SER A 73 -4.55 7.36 3.12
N ALA A 74 -5.83 7.70 3.23
CA ALA A 74 -6.79 6.88 3.96
C ALA A 74 -7.52 5.99 2.97
N CYS A 75 -7.73 4.74 3.35
CA CYS A 75 -8.52 3.80 2.57
C CYS A 75 -9.69 3.37 3.44
N ALA A 76 -10.87 3.84 3.09
CA ALA A 76 -12.08 3.44 3.80
C ALA A 76 -12.57 2.11 3.25
N TRP A 77 -13.13 1.29 4.14
CA TRP A 77 -13.83 0.09 3.72
C TRP A 77 -15.13 0.52 3.04
N CYS A 78 -15.32 0.03 1.89
CA CYS A 78 -16.58 0.22 1.19
C CYS A 78 -17.54 -0.88 1.55
#